data_e7e7ab6de428562f064fa001487331c9
#
_entry.id   e7e7ab6de428562f064fa001487331c9
#
_cell.length_a   1.000
_cell.length_b   1.000
_cell.length_c   1.000
_cell.angle_alpha   90.00
_cell.angle_beta   90.00
_cell.angle_gamma   90.00
#
_symmetry.space_group_name_H-M   'P 1'
#
loop_
_entity.id
_entity.type
_entity.pdbx_description
1 polymer ?
#
loop_
_entity_poly.entity_id
_entity_poly.type
_entity_poly.pdbx_seq_one_letter_code
_entity_poly.pdbx_strand_id
1 'polypeptide(L)'
;MKRLHIVTVVMLLLAAGPASAQQDPLYSQYMFNTLAFNPGYAGSAGVFTTMALSRHQWVGLEGAPTTQTLLAHSPLRAANMALGMSVINDKVGPTRQTSFYADYAYRIRTGGESQLAFGLKGGVNMYQADLAGLTSVDPDAANVNISSKALPNFGFGLFWHAERYYLGVSAPKLLENTIEEAGSSGVVTVTQARHYFVLGGYVFDVGRDLKAKPSFMLRMVEGAPLSLDLSANFLLRDRIWFGAMYRVGNSVGVLGQYQINDQFRMGYAFDLTTTKLGAYNAGTHEIMLSYDFRFIKGRTVTPRYF
;
A
#
# COMPACT_ATOMS: atom_id res chain seq x y z
N MET A 1 23.98 32.38 -9.82
CA MET A 1 24.31 31.63 -8.59
C MET A 1 23.14 30.77 -8.09
N LYS A 2 21.91 31.27 -7.90
CA LYS A 2 20.77 30.44 -7.38
C LYS A 2 20.42 29.21 -8.24
N ARG A 3 20.53 29.27 -9.57
CA ARG A 3 20.26 28.10 -10.46
C ARG A 3 21.31 26.99 -10.35
N LEU A 4 22.55 27.33 -10.04
CA LEU A 4 23.63 26.36 -9.87
C LEU A 4 23.43 25.52 -8.58
N HIS A 5 22.92 26.13 -7.52
CA HIS A 5 22.64 25.43 -6.26
C HIS A 5 21.46 24.44 -6.39
N ILE A 6 20.45 24.75 -7.20
CA ILE A 6 19.33 23.83 -7.46
C ILE A 6 19.82 22.60 -8.23
N VAL A 7 20.67 22.76 -9.23
CA VAL A 7 21.26 21.65 -10.00
C VAL A 7 22.17 20.79 -9.11
N THR A 8 22.94 21.40 -8.22
CA THR A 8 23.83 20.67 -7.28
C THR A 8 23.01 19.88 -6.25
N VAL A 9 21.91 20.42 -5.73
CA VAL A 9 21.00 19.71 -4.81
C VAL A 9 20.28 18.55 -5.52
N VAL A 10 19.86 18.74 -6.76
CA VAL A 10 19.26 17.67 -7.57
C VAL A 10 20.26 16.57 -7.91
N MET A 11 21.53 16.93 -8.21
CA MET A 11 22.59 15.93 -8.43
C MET A 11 22.99 15.17 -7.16
N LEU A 12 22.99 15.82 -5.99
CA LEU A 12 23.23 15.15 -4.70
C LEU A 12 22.10 14.18 -4.32
N LEU A 13 20.87 14.48 -4.69
CA LEU A 13 19.73 13.57 -4.50
C LEU A 13 19.77 12.34 -5.44
N LEU A 14 20.46 12.42 -6.57
CA LEU A 14 20.65 11.33 -7.53
C LEU A 14 21.87 10.44 -7.20
N ALA A 15 22.73 10.82 -6.26
CA ALA A 15 23.93 10.10 -5.88
C ALA A 15 23.73 9.09 -4.72
N ALA A 16 22.49 8.84 -4.29
CA ALA A 16 22.18 7.80 -3.30
C ALA A 16 22.43 6.42 -3.92
N GLY A 17 23.50 5.75 -3.48
CA GLY A 17 23.82 4.37 -3.87
C GLY A 17 22.73 3.37 -3.46
N PRO A 18 22.83 2.10 -3.89
CA PRO A 18 21.84 1.08 -3.58
C PRO A 18 21.82 0.82 -2.06
N ALA A 19 20.83 1.39 -1.39
CA ALA A 19 20.51 1.02 -0.03
C ALA A 19 19.60 -0.20 -0.07
N SER A 20 20.01 -1.33 0.48
CA SER A 20 19.15 -2.49 0.69
C SER A 20 18.29 -2.27 1.93
N ALA A 21 17.24 -1.48 1.79
CA ALA A 21 16.21 -1.34 2.82
C ALA A 21 15.10 -2.35 2.54
N GLN A 22 14.66 -3.10 3.53
CA GLN A 22 13.43 -3.89 3.44
C GLN A 22 12.28 -2.96 3.09
N GLN A 23 11.57 -3.28 2.01
CA GLN A 23 10.45 -2.48 1.55
C GLN A 23 9.14 -3.15 1.96
N ASP A 24 8.20 -2.35 2.46
CA ASP A 24 6.82 -2.80 2.65
C ASP A 24 6.19 -3.21 1.31
N PRO A 25 5.20 -4.14 1.34
CA PRO A 25 4.48 -4.55 0.14
C PRO A 25 3.92 -3.38 -0.65
N LEU A 26 4.09 -3.42 -1.97
CA LEU A 26 3.56 -2.45 -2.90
C LEU A 26 2.34 -3.02 -3.61
N TYR A 27 1.38 -2.17 -3.92
CA TYR A 27 0.16 -2.56 -4.62
C TYR A 27 0.01 -1.75 -5.92
N SER A 28 -0.49 -2.40 -6.96
CA SER A 28 -0.83 -1.73 -8.22
C SER A 28 -2.13 -0.95 -8.08
N GLN A 29 -3.05 -1.47 -7.26
CA GLN A 29 -4.35 -0.88 -6.97
C GLN A 29 -4.34 -0.04 -5.67
N TYR A 30 -3.22 0.66 -5.37
CA TYR A 30 -3.04 1.43 -4.14
C TYR A 30 -4.15 2.45 -3.87
N MET A 31 -4.71 3.06 -4.94
CA MET A 31 -5.78 4.06 -4.87
C MET A 31 -7.14 3.48 -4.43
N PHE A 32 -7.24 2.14 -4.36
CA PHE A 32 -8.41 1.41 -3.85
C PHE A 32 -8.09 0.66 -2.55
N ASN A 33 -6.81 0.55 -2.18
CA ASN A 33 -6.30 -0.11 -0.98
C ASN A 33 -5.68 0.91 0.02
N THR A 34 -6.31 2.06 0.16
CA THR A 34 -5.75 3.20 0.92
C THR A 34 -5.57 2.90 2.41
N LEU A 35 -6.41 2.03 3.03
CA LEU A 35 -6.29 1.66 4.45
C LEU A 35 -4.95 0.98 4.79
N ALA A 36 -4.37 0.24 3.85
CA ALA A 36 -3.07 -0.39 4.07
C ALA A 36 -1.99 0.66 4.36
N PHE A 37 -2.10 1.83 3.77
CA PHE A 37 -1.12 2.92 3.86
C PHE A 37 -1.50 3.99 4.88
N ASN A 38 -2.79 4.32 5.02
CA ASN A 38 -3.24 5.46 5.83
C ASN A 38 -4.41 5.09 6.75
N PRO A 39 -4.21 5.05 8.08
CA PRO A 39 -5.28 4.74 9.04
C PRO A 39 -6.42 5.78 9.05
N GLY A 40 -6.18 7.02 8.64
CA GLY A 40 -7.22 8.04 8.51
C GLY A 40 -8.30 7.70 7.47
N TYR A 41 -8.00 6.79 6.55
CA TYR A 41 -8.96 6.28 5.58
C TYR A 41 -10.05 5.39 6.22
N ALA A 42 -9.82 4.83 7.42
CA ALA A 42 -10.79 3.92 8.06
C ALA A 42 -12.19 4.52 8.08
N GLY A 43 -13.19 3.79 7.62
CA GLY A 43 -14.61 4.19 7.55
C GLY A 43 -14.97 5.31 6.55
N SER A 44 -14.04 5.79 5.70
CA SER A 44 -14.33 6.79 4.64
C SER A 44 -15.42 6.30 3.69
N ALA A 45 -15.49 5.00 3.48
CA ALA A 45 -16.53 4.34 2.71
C ALA A 45 -17.98 4.57 3.24
N GLY A 46 -18.17 5.06 4.47
CA GLY A 46 -19.51 5.33 5.04
C GLY A 46 -20.35 4.09 5.36
N VAL A 47 -19.86 2.89 5.04
CA VAL A 47 -20.46 1.58 5.37
C VAL A 47 -19.37 0.63 5.87
N PHE A 48 -19.78 -0.55 6.36
CA PHE A 48 -18.83 -1.62 6.63
C PHE A 48 -18.36 -2.19 5.28
N THR A 49 -17.07 -2.06 5.04
CA THR A 49 -16.40 -2.54 3.81
C THR A 49 -15.35 -3.57 4.18
N THR A 50 -15.31 -4.65 3.41
CA THR A 50 -14.21 -5.64 3.46
C THR A 50 -13.53 -5.71 2.11
N MET A 51 -12.23 -5.97 2.10
CA MET A 51 -11.45 -6.17 0.88
C MET A 51 -10.41 -7.26 1.09
N ALA A 52 -10.33 -8.16 0.12
CA ALA A 52 -9.26 -9.13 -0.02
C ALA A 52 -8.45 -8.82 -1.29
N LEU A 53 -7.13 -8.89 -1.18
CA LEU A 53 -6.21 -8.63 -2.28
C LEU A 53 -5.10 -9.69 -2.26
N SER A 54 -4.79 -10.26 -3.43
CA SER A 54 -3.68 -11.18 -3.63
C SER A 54 -2.79 -10.64 -4.75
N ARG A 55 -1.51 -10.47 -4.45
CA ARG A 55 -0.49 -10.00 -5.38
C ARG A 55 0.60 -11.04 -5.53
N HIS A 56 0.88 -11.42 -6.77
CA HIS A 56 1.97 -12.28 -7.18
C HIS A 56 2.94 -11.47 -8.02
N GLN A 57 4.04 -11.06 -7.42
CA GLN A 57 5.02 -10.20 -8.06
C GLN A 57 6.05 -11.05 -8.80
N TRP A 58 6.50 -10.58 -9.97
CA TRP A 58 7.57 -11.17 -10.79
C TRP A 58 7.36 -12.67 -11.05
N VAL A 59 6.20 -13.03 -11.58
CA VAL A 59 5.83 -14.41 -11.85
C VAL A 59 6.87 -15.09 -12.73
N GLY A 60 7.24 -16.32 -12.37
CA GLY A 60 8.30 -17.09 -13.01
C GLY A 60 9.68 -16.98 -12.36
N LEU A 61 9.87 -16.02 -11.46
CA LEU A 61 11.11 -15.90 -10.68
C LEU A 61 10.98 -16.68 -9.38
N GLU A 62 11.93 -17.57 -9.09
CA GLU A 62 11.97 -18.32 -7.83
C GLU A 62 12.14 -17.39 -6.63
N GLY A 63 11.38 -17.63 -5.55
CA GLY A 63 11.41 -16.78 -4.37
C GLY A 63 10.73 -15.41 -4.55
N ALA A 64 10.06 -15.18 -5.67
CA ALA A 64 9.37 -13.92 -5.95
C ALA A 64 8.34 -13.55 -4.86
N PRO A 65 8.13 -12.24 -4.59
CA PRO A 65 7.20 -11.78 -3.56
C PRO A 65 5.75 -12.20 -3.82
N THR A 66 5.08 -12.65 -2.75
CA THR A 66 3.64 -12.94 -2.75
C THR A 66 3.02 -12.28 -1.54
N THR A 67 2.05 -11.41 -1.77
CA THR A 67 1.37 -10.65 -0.72
C THR A 67 -0.12 -10.97 -0.72
N GLN A 68 -0.67 -11.35 0.43
CA GLN A 68 -2.10 -11.47 0.66
C GLN A 68 -2.53 -10.46 1.70
N THR A 69 -3.59 -9.72 1.41
CA THR A 69 -4.10 -8.66 2.27
C THR A 69 -5.59 -8.85 2.48
N LEU A 70 -6.02 -8.79 3.73
CA LEU A 70 -7.41 -8.71 4.12
C LEU A 70 -7.61 -7.44 4.92
N LEU A 71 -8.54 -6.61 4.49
CA LEU A 71 -8.91 -5.37 5.17
C LEU A 71 -10.39 -5.38 5.53
N ALA A 72 -10.72 -4.72 6.63
CA ALA A 72 -12.09 -4.38 6.96
C ALA A 72 -12.13 -3.02 7.65
N HIS A 73 -13.13 -2.19 7.36
CA HIS A 73 -13.34 -0.96 8.09
C HIS A 73 -14.80 -0.53 8.09
N SER A 74 -15.19 0.23 9.11
CA SER A 74 -16.55 0.72 9.28
C SER A 74 -16.56 2.06 10.00
N PRO A 75 -17.45 2.99 9.59
CA PRO A 75 -17.81 4.10 10.47
C PRO A 75 -18.58 3.55 11.66
N LEU A 76 -18.35 4.12 12.84
CA LEU A 76 -19.16 3.85 14.03
C LEU A 76 -20.45 4.68 13.98
N ARG A 77 -21.44 4.28 14.77
CA ARG A 77 -22.72 5.02 14.86
C ARG A 77 -22.56 6.45 15.37
N ALA A 78 -21.60 6.69 16.27
CA ALA A 78 -21.14 8.05 16.59
C ALA A 78 -20.40 8.60 15.36
N ALA A 79 -21.03 9.52 14.65
CA ALA A 79 -20.74 9.93 13.26
C ALA A 79 -19.31 10.33 12.92
N ASN A 80 -18.48 10.59 13.94
CA ASN A 80 -17.12 11.12 13.75
C ASN A 80 -16.01 10.07 13.91
N MET A 81 -16.35 8.84 14.30
CA MET A 81 -15.39 7.78 14.59
C MET A 81 -15.49 6.62 13.63
N ALA A 82 -14.40 5.93 13.40
CA ALA A 82 -14.36 4.70 12.62
C ALA A 82 -13.30 3.74 13.13
N LEU A 83 -13.51 2.48 12.87
CA LEU A 83 -12.57 1.42 13.11
C LEU A 83 -12.17 0.74 11.79
N GLY A 84 -10.95 0.26 11.76
CA GLY A 84 -10.41 -0.56 10.70
C GLY A 84 -9.58 -1.69 11.28
N MET A 85 -9.35 -2.70 10.45
CA MET A 85 -8.40 -3.77 10.71
C MET A 85 -7.75 -4.22 9.42
N SER A 86 -6.53 -4.71 9.52
CA SER A 86 -5.81 -5.28 8.39
C SER A 86 -4.97 -6.48 8.81
N VAL A 87 -4.99 -7.51 7.96
CA VAL A 87 -4.09 -8.66 8.03
C VAL A 87 -3.33 -8.71 6.72
N ILE A 88 -2.01 -8.66 6.78
CA ILE A 88 -1.14 -8.68 5.60
C ILE A 88 -0.14 -9.80 5.80
N ASN A 89 -0.14 -10.78 4.90
CA ASN A 89 0.86 -11.83 4.84
C ASN A 89 1.73 -11.61 3.60
N ASP A 90 2.99 -11.33 3.82
CA ASP A 90 3.98 -11.08 2.79
C ASP A 90 5.09 -12.13 2.87
N LYS A 91 5.39 -12.76 1.73
CA LYS A 91 6.45 -13.75 1.60
C LYS A 91 7.40 -13.31 0.50
N VAL A 92 8.69 -13.21 0.82
CA VAL A 92 9.76 -12.86 -0.12
C VAL A 92 10.94 -13.81 0.09
N GLY A 93 11.18 -14.70 -0.87
CA GLY A 93 12.20 -15.74 -0.73
C GLY A 93 11.97 -16.58 0.53
N PRO A 94 12.99 -16.70 1.40
CA PRO A 94 12.91 -17.46 2.65
C PRO A 94 12.20 -16.70 3.78
N THR A 95 11.88 -15.41 3.58
CA THR A 95 11.26 -14.58 4.62
C THR A 95 9.76 -14.57 4.52
N ARG A 96 9.08 -14.58 5.67
CA ARG A 96 7.64 -14.37 5.79
C ARG A 96 7.35 -13.38 6.89
N GLN A 97 6.49 -12.42 6.58
CA GLN A 97 6.00 -11.44 7.53
C GLN A 97 4.46 -11.47 7.53
N THR A 98 3.86 -11.72 8.70
CA THR A 98 2.41 -11.61 8.88
C THR A 98 2.11 -10.48 9.84
N SER A 99 1.37 -9.49 9.36
CA SER A 99 1.06 -8.26 10.09
C SER A 99 -0.40 -8.24 10.48
N PHE A 100 -0.70 -7.86 11.73
CA PHE A 100 -2.04 -7.66 12.26
C PHE A 100 -2.13 -6.23 12.79
N TYR A 101 -3.00 -5.42 12.22
CA TYR A 101 -3.20 -4.03 12.64
C TYR A 101 -4.67 -3.73 12.89
N ALA A 102 -4.90 -2.88 13.88
CA ALA A 102 -6.15 -2.19 14.11
C ALA A 102 -5.95 -0.70 13.82
N ASP A 103 -6.97 -0.09 13.23
CA ASP A 103 -7.00 1.32 12.89
C ASP A 103 -8.16 2.00 13.62
N TYR A 104 -7.93 3.21 14.10
CA TYR A 104 -8.94 4.12 14.62
C TYR A 104 -8.86 5.43 13.86
N ALA A 105 -9.97 5.97 13.42
CA ALA A 105 -10.03 7.27 12.79
C ALA A 105 -11.09 8.18 13.45
N TYR A 106 -10.72 9.44 13.67
CA TYR A 106 -11.61 10.50 14.12
C TYR A 106 -11.70 11.58 13.04
N ARG A 107 -12.93 11.95 12.67
CA ARG A 107 -13.20 12.88 11.57
C ARG A 107 -13.76 14.19 12.06
N ILE A 108 -13.31 15.28 11.47
CA ILE A 108 -13.88 16.61 11.64
C ILE A 108 -14.33 17.14 10.27
N ARG A 109 -15.43 17.86 10.24
CA ARG A 109 -15.86 18.60 9.04
C ARG A 109 -15.03 19.88 8.92
N THR A 110 -14.44 20.11 7.75
CA THR A 110 -13.56 21.26 7.49
C THR A 110 -14.19 22.36 6.65
N GLY A 111 -15.45 22.17 6.22
CA GLY A 111 -16.24 23.09 5.44
C GLY A 111 -16.88 22.41 4.22
N GLY A 112 -18.09 22.81 3.86
CA GLY A 112 -18.87 22.14 2.81
C GLY A 112 -19.02 20.64 3.08
N GLU A 113 -18.67 19.80 2.10
CA GLU A 113 -18.71 18.34 2.21
C GLU A 113 -17.36 17.71 2.59
N SER A 114 -16.34 18.54 2.82
CA SER A 114 -14.99 18.05 3.12
C SER A 114 -14.84 17.61 4.58
N GLN A 115 -14.05 16.57 4.78
CA GLN A 115 -13.72 15.99 6.08
C GLN A 115 -12.22 15.77 6.20
N LEU A 116 -11.68 16.06 7.39
CA LEU A 116 -10.31 15.71 7.76
C LEU A 116 -10.37 14.61 8.83
N ALA A 117 -9.75 13.49 8.53
CA ALA A 117 -9.64 12.36 9.44
C ALA A 117 -8.23 12.28 10.03
N PHE A 118 -8.18 12.07 11.34
CA PHE A 118 -6.97 11.76 12.10
C PHE A 118 -7.00 10.27 12.40
N GLY A 119 -6.03 9.53 11.87
CA GLY A 119 -5.95 8.08 12.01
C GLY A 119 -4.81 7.65 12.92
N LEU A 120 -5.07 6.64 13.74
CA LEU A 120 -4.08 5.91 14.51
C LEU A 120 -4.09 4.45 14.08
N LYS A 121 -2.93 3.85 13.96
CA LYS A 121 -2.72 2.43 13.65
C LYS A 121 -1.91 1.80 14.78
N GLY A 122 -2.29 0.60 15.21
CA GLY A 122 -1.52 -0.16 16.18
C GLY A 122 -1.61 -1.65 15.88
N GLY A 123 -0.52 -2.38 16.11
CA GLY A 123 -0.52 -3.80 15.84
C GLY A 123 0.84 -4.46 15.99
N VAL A 124 0.98 -5.64 15.41
CA VAL A 124 2.16 -6.47 15.51
C VAL A 124 2.51 -7.11 14.16
N ASN A 125 3.80 -7.17 13.87
CA ASN A 125 4.36 -7.93 12.75
C ASN A 125 5.01 -9.20 13.32
N MET A 126 4.57 -10.35 12.83
CA MET A 126 5.23 -11.63 13.07
C MET A 126 6.22 -11.87 11.93
N TYR A 127 7.50 -11.79 12.22
CA TYR A 127 8.58 -11.98 11.24
C TYR A 127 9.29 -13.31 11.46
N GLN A 128 9.54 -14.05 10.37
CA GLN A 128 10.32 -15.29 10.37
C GLN A 128 11.14 -15.38 9.09
N ALA A 129 12.31 -16.05 9.16
CA ALA A 129 13.14 -16.32 8.00
C ALA A 129 13.80 -17.69 8.12
N ASP A 130 13.69 -18.49 7.06
CA ASP A 130 14.36 -19.79 6.92
C ASP A 130 15.61 -19.62 6.06
N LEU A 131 16.70 -19.18 6.70
CA LEU A 131 17.97 -18.88 6.04
C LEU A 131 18.90 -20.09 6.00
N ALA A 132 18.75 -21.05 6.92
CA ALA A 132 19.59 -22.23 6.99
C ALA A 132 19.40 -23.18 5.79
N GLY A 133 18.23 -23.13 5.14
CA GLY A 133 17.92 -23.88 3.93
C GLY A 133 18.49 -23.30 2.63
N LEU A 134 19.12 -22.11 2.67
CA LEU A 134 19.68 -21.49 1.49
C LEU A 134 20.98 -22.15 1.07
N THR A 135 21.11 -22.49 -0.22
CA THR A 135 22.37 -22.97 -0.79
C THR A 135 23.27 -21.78 -1.04
N SER A 136 24.31 -21.63 -0.21
CA SER A 136 25.36 -20.62 -0.41
C SER A 136 26.55 -21.25 -1.14
N VAL A 137 27.17 -20.49 -2.05
CA VAL A 137 28.38 -20.91 -2.75
C VAL A 137 29.57 -20.99 -1.77
N ASP A 138 29.60 -20.09 -0.78
CA ASP A 138 30.49 -20.13 0.35
C ASP A 138 29.69 -20.39 1.63
N PRO A 139 30.17 -21.28 2.53
CA PRO A 139 29.52 -21.48 3.81
C PRO A 139 29.49 -20.17 4.60
N ASP A 140 28.36 -19.47 4.55
CA ASP A 140 28.15 -18.30 5.39
C ASP A 140 27.60 -18.74 6.73
N ALA A 141 28.39 -18.50 7.74
CA ALA A 141 28.01 -18.81 9.12
C ALA A 141 26.84 -17.98 9.66
N ALA A 142 26.40 -16.97 8.89
CA ALA A 142 25.20 -16.18 9.15
C ALA A 142 23.90 -16.86 8.68
N ASN A 143 23.93 -18.04 8.07
CA ASN A 143 22.74 -18.79 7.68
C ASN A 143 22.05 -19.42 8.90
N VAL A 144 21.44 -18.57 9.72
CA VAL A 144 20.67 -18.99 10.91
C VAL A 144 19.20 -18.64 10.70
N ASN A 145 18.33 -19.62 11.01
CA ASN A 145 16.88 -19.39 10.95
C ASN A 145 16.46 -18.36 12.00
N ILE A 146 15.71 -17.36 11.57
CA ILE A 146 15.03 -16.43 12.46
C ILE A 146 13.67 -17.06 12.81
N SER A 147 13.54 -17.52 14.06
CA SER A 147 12.26 -17.98 14.58
C SER A 147 11.28 -16.81 14.69
N SER A 148 9.98 -17.10 14.66
CA SER A 148 8.94 -16.06 14.66
C SER A 148 9.15 -15.03 15.77
N LYS A 149 9.40 -13.77 15.40
CA LYS A 149 9.56 -12.63 16.31
C LYS A 149 8.34 -11.73 16.20
N ALA A 150 7.75 -11.39 17.33
CA ALA A 150 6.64 -10.46 17.41
C ALA A 150 7.21 -9.02 17.54
N LEU A 151 6.95 -8.20 16.53
CA LEU A 151 7.46 -6.83 16.42
C LEU A 151 6.28 -5.86 16.52
N PRO A 152 6.00 -5.28 17.70
CA PRO A 152 4.93 -4.29 17.83
C PRO A 152 5.24 -3.05 17.02
N ASN A 153 4.20 -2.42 16.48
CA ASN A 153 4.33 -1.15 15.80
C ASN A 153 3.07 -0.30 15.96
N PHE A 154 3.23 0.99 15.82
CA PHE A 154 2.14 1.95 15.76
C PHE A 154 2.42 2.99 14.69
N GLY A 155 1.37 3.67 14.25
CA GLY A 155 1.48 4.68 13.22
C GLY A 155 0.35 5.67 13.27
N PHE A 156 0.45 6.70 12.45
CA PHE A 156 -0.58 7.71 12.31
C PHE A 156 -0.78 8.09 10.86
N GLY A 157 -1.92 8.75 10.57
CA GLY A 157 -2.21 9.31 9.27
C GLY A 157 -3.25 10.41 9.35
N LEU A 158 -3.13 11.34 8.42
CA LEU A 158 -4.11 12.37 8.14
C LEU A 158 -4.74 12.05 6.78
N PHE A 159 -6.05 12.12 6.69
CA PHE A 159 -6.76 11.89 5.43
C PHE A 159 -7.84 12.96 5.25
N TRP A 160 -7.60 13.86 4.32
CA TRP A 160 -8.54 14.91 3.95
C TRP A 160 -9.24 14.54 2.66
N HIS A 161 -10.56 14.52 2.69
CA HIS A 161 -11.35 14.10 1.53
C HIS A 161 -12.69 14.80 1.43
N ALA A 162 -13.21 14.88 0.22
CA ALA A 162 -14.58 15.22 -0.12
C ALA A 162 -15.06 14.21 -1.17
N GLU A 163 -16.22 14.43 -1.76
CA GLU A 163 -16.76 13.52 -2.79
C GLU A 163 -15.79 13.32 -3.97
N ARG A 164 -15.08 14.37 -4.39
CA ARG A 164 -14.28 14.37 -5.63
C ARG A 164 -12.78 14.38 -5.46
N TYR A 165 -12.27 14.56 -4.26
CA TYR A 165 -10.83 14.60 -4.04
C TYR A 165 -10.45 13.99 -2.70
N TYR A 166 -9.21 13.58 -2.63
CA TYR A 166 -8.58 13.18 -1.38
C TYR A 166 -7.09 13.53 -1.38
N LEU A 167 -6.58 13.76 -0.19
CA LEU A 167 -5.16 13.92 0.10
C LEU A 167 -4.87 13.24 1.44
N GLY A 168 -3.88 12.38 1.47
CA GLY A 168 -3.45 11.66 2.66
C GLY A 168 -1.96 11.81 2.91
N VAL A 169 -1.59 11.94 4.19
CA VAL A 169 -0.21 11.87 4.66
C VAL A 169 -0.16 10.89 5.81
N SER A 170 0.81 9.97 5.82
CA SER A 170 0.86 8.94 6.86
C SER A 170 2.26 8.38 7.08
N ALA A 171 2.43 7.84 8.28
CA ALA A 171 3.52 6.96 8.67
C ALA A 171 2.88 5.76 9.39
N PRO A 172 2.50 4.69 8.66
CA PRO A 172 1.74 3.57 9.24
C PRO A 172 2.56 2.70 10.20
N LYS A 173 3.89 2.82 10.17
CA LYS A 173 4.84 2.13 11.04
C LYS A 173 5.91 3.12 11.47
N LEU A 174 5.98 3.44 12.75
CA LEU A 174 6.90 4.43 13.31
C LEU A 174 8.09 3.79 14.02
N LEU A 175 7.91 2.59 14.59
CA LEU A 175 8.99 1.89 15.27
C LEU A 175 9.88 1.20 14.24
N GLU A 176 11.16 1.45 14.34
CA GLU A 176 12.21 0.72 13.64
C GLU A 176 12.60 -0.49 14.50
N ASN A 177 11.95 -1.61 14.24
CA ASN A 177 12.27 -2.84 14.95
C ASN A 177 13.55 -3.47 14.36
N THR A 178 14.52 -3.74 15.20
CA THR A 178 15.72 -4.47 14.83
C THR A 178 15.67 -5.89 15.40
N ILE A 179 15.90 -6.87 14.55
CA ILE A 179 16.02 -8.28 14.92
C ILE A 179 17.49 -8.63 14.81
N GLU A 180 18.06 -9.15 15.88
CA GLU A 180 19.40 -9.71 15.90
C GLU A 180 19.29 -11.19 16.23
N GLU A 181 19.91 -12.04 15.41
CA GLU A 181 20.01 -13.48 15.65
C GLU A 181 21.48 -13.90 15.53
N ALA A 182 21.99 -14.52 16.60
CA ALA A 182 23.37 -14.97 16.64
C ALA A 182 23.54 -16.29 15.88
N GLY A 183 24.43 -16.31 14.90
CA GLY A 183 24.88 -17.52 14.21
C GLY A 183 26.20 -18.02 14.78
N SER A 184 26.71 -19.14 14.24
CA SER A 184 27.96 -19.78 14.70
C SER A 184 29.21 -18.90 14.49
N SER A 185 29.18 -17.95 13.58
CA SER A 185 30.30 -17.05 13.28
C SER A 185 29.89 -15.61 12.94
N GLY A 186 28.67 -15.18 13.31
CA GLY A 186 28.20 -13.82 13.06
C GLY A 186 26.80 -13.56 13.62
N VAL A 187 26.34 -12.32 13.49
CA VAL A 187 25.00 -11.88 13.87
C VAL A 187 24.27 -11.44 12.61
N VAL A 188 23.09 -12.02 12.36
CA VAL A 188 22.16 -11.51 11.35
C VAL A 188 21.37 -10.36 11.94
N THR A 189 21.45 -9.19 11.34
CA THR A 189 20.69 -8.00 11.75
C THR A 189 19.70 -7.63 10.66
N VAL A 190 18.41 -7.58 11.04
CA VAL A 190 17.32 -7.16 10.15
C VAL A 190 16.62 -5.97 10.78
N THR A 191 16.60 -4.83 10.10
CA THR A 191 15.94 -3.61 10.58
C THR A 191 14.77 -3.25 9.67
N GLN A 192 13.60 -3.05 10.28
CA GLN A 192 12.42 -2.56 9.58
C GLN A 192 12.50 -1.03 9.44
N ALA A 193 12.68 -0.55 8.20
CA ALA A 193 12.76 0.87 7.93
C ALA A 193 11.40 1.55 8.06
N ARG A 194 11.41 2.82 8.45
CA ARG A 194 10.21 3.67 8.54
C ARG A 194 9.79 4.15 7.16
N HIS A 195 8.48 4.05 6.88
CA HIS A 195 7.89 4.48 5.63
C HIS A 195 6.97 5.68 5.86
N TYR A 196 7.08 6.69 5.00
CA TYR A 196 6.19 7.83 4.93
C TYR A 196 5.49 7.84 3.59
N PHE A 197 4.19 8.13 3.60
CA PHE A 197 3.37 8.17 2.40
C PHE A 197 2.67 9.51 2.26
N VAL A 198 2.65 10.02 1.03
CA VAL A 198 1.75 11.10 0.61
C VAL A 198 0.98 10.58 -0.59
N LEU A 199 -0.34 10.59 -0.52
CA LEU A 199 -1.19 10.09 -1.60
C LEU A 199 -2.34 11.05 -1.86
N GLY A 200 -2.77 11.12 -3.11
CA GLY A 200 -3.88 12.00 -3.46
C GLY A 200 -4.48 11.65 -4.81
N GLY A 201 -5.67 12.19 -5.05
CA GLY A 201 -6.36 12.04 -6.30
C GLY A 201 -7.56 12.99 -6.42
N TYR A 202 -8.00 13.18 -7.65
CA TYR A 202 -9.13 14.04 -7.98
C TYR A 202 -10.01 13.36 -9.04
N VAL A 203 -11.33 13.56 -8.96
CA VAL A 203 -12.30 13.02 -9.91
C VAL A 203 -12.87 14.13 -10.78
N PHE A 204 -12.68 14.00 -12.08
CA PHE A 204 -13.21 14.88 -13.11
C PHE A 204 -14.34 14.23 -13.88
N ASP A 205 -15.45 14.93 -14.14
CA ASP A 205 -16.44 14.50 -15.12
C ASP A 205 -15.90 14.82 -16.52
N VAL A 206 -15.68 13.78 -17.34
CA VAL A 206 -15.21 13.90 -18.74
C VAL A 206 -16.38 13.88 -19.71
N GLY A 207 -17.50 13.31 -19.29
CA GLY A 207 -18.74 13.18 -20.07
C GLY A 207 -19.90 12.75 -19.21
N ARG A 208 -21.03 12.42 -19.83
CA ARG A 208 -22.23 11.98 -19.11
C ARG A 208 -22.02 10.68 -18.33
N ASP A 209 -21.27 9.74 -18.91
CA ASP A 209 -21.10 8.38 -18.40
C ASP A 209 -19.63 8.07 -18.06
N LEU A 210 -18.72 9.05 -18.16
CA LEU A 210 -17.28 8.84 -17.98
C LEU A 210 -16.72 9.85 -16.99
N LYS A 211 -16.03 9.32 -15.97
CA LYS A 211 -15.24 10.11 -15.01
C LYS A 211 -13.77 9.70 -15.09
N ALA A 212 -12.87 10.65 -14.92
CA ALA A 212 -11.44 10.41 -14.86
C ALA A 212 -10.92 10.67 -13.44
N LYS A 213 -10.09 9.77 -12.92
CA LYS A 213 -9.44 9.87 -11.61
C LYS A 213 -7.92 9.75 -11.75
N PRO A 214 -7.18 10.83 -12.04
CA PRO A 214 -5.75 10.85 -11.78
C PRO A 214 -5.48 10.72 -10.29
N SER A 215 -4.43 9.96 -9.95
CA SER A 215 -3.99 9.76 -8.56
C SER A 215 -2.47 9.61 -8.52
N PHE A 216 -1.91 9.90 -7.36
CA PHE A 216 -0.49 9.70 -7.11
C PHE A 216 -0.26 9.13 -5.71
N MET A 217 0.86 8.44 -5.55
CA MET A 217 1.41 8.04 -4.26
C MET A 217 2.91 8.28 -4.26
N LEU A 218 3.37 9.09 -3.31
CA LEU A 218 4.76 9.33 -3.02
C LEU A 218 5.13 8.52 -1.78
N ARG A 219 6.19 7.74 -1.87
CA ARG A 219 6.73 6.98 -0.76
C ARG A 219 8.17 7.40 -0.49
N MET A 220 8.45 7.66 0.78
CA MET A 220 9.76 8.01 1.30
C MET A 220 10.17 6.98 2.33
N VAL A 221 11.38 6.43 2.19
CA VAL A 221 11.99 5.49 3.11
C VAL A 221 13.38 6.00 3.40
N GLU A 222 13.79 5.98 4.66
CA GLU A 222 15.14 6.40 5.03
C GLU A 222 16.18 5.48 4.37
N GLY A 223 17.19 6.07 3.75
CA GLY A 223 18.22 5.33 3.04
C GLY A 223 17.82 4.73 1.69
N ALA A 224 16.61 5.03 1.17
CA ALA A 224 16.17 4.56 -0.14
C ALA A 224 15.77 5.72 -1.06
N PRO A 225 15.86 5.56 -2.40
CA PRO A 225 15.38 6.55 -3.34
C PRO A 225 13.88 6.80 -3.19
N LEU A 226 13.47 8.05 -3.46
CA LEU A 226 12.07 8.44 -3.52
C LEU A 226 11.32 7.61 -4.55
N SER A 227 10.18 7.03 -4.18
CA SER A 227 9.31 6.29 -5.09
C SER A 227 8.03 7.07 -5.37
N LEU A 228 7.72 7.26 -6.64
CA LEU A 228 6.51 7.95 -7.10
C LEU A 228 5.70 7.02 -8.00
N ASP A 229 4.46 6.78 -7.61
CA ASP A 229 3.47 6.04 -8.38
C ASP A 229 2.43 7.04 -8.90
N LEU A 230 2.22 7.06 -10.20
CA LEU A 230 1.19 7.86 -10.88
C LEU A 230 0.16 6.92 -11.48
N SER A 231 -1.11 7.29 -11.44
CA SER A 231 -2.17 6.52 -12.10
C SER A 231 -3.21 7.43 -12.74
N ALA A 232 -3.78 6.96 -13.83
CA ALA A 232 -4.92 7.56 -14.49
C ALA A 232 -6.00 6.48 -14.65
N ASN A 233 -7.09 6.63 -13.92
CA ASN A 233 -8.19 5.68 -13.91
C ASN A 233 -9.46 6.34 -14.46
N PHE A 234 -10.27 5.59 -15.17
CA PHE A 234 -11.53 6.02 -15.75
C PHE A 234 -12.66 5.15 -15.22
N LEU A 235 -13.76 5.79 -14.83
CA LEU A 235 -14.99 5.13 -14.41
C LEU A 235 -16.06 5.31 -15.47
N LEU A 236 -16.50 4.21 -16.07
CA LEU A 236 -17.54 4.18 -17.07
C LEU A 236 -18.85 3.70 -16.45
N ARG A 237 -19.92 4.53 -16.59
CA ARG A 237 -21.30 4.24 -16.13
C ARG A 237 -21.38 3.80 -14.67
N ASP A 238 -20.52 4.37 -13.82
CA ASP A 238 -20.38 4.06 -12.39
C ASP A 238 -20.20 2.55 -12.06
N ARG A 239 -19.73 1.75 -13.05
CA ARG A 239 -19.58 0.29 -12.90
C ARG A 239 -18.23 -0.25 -13.32
N ILE A 240 -17.59 0.32 -14.32
CA ILE A 240 -16.35 -0.23 -14.88
C ILE A 240 -15.22 0.76 -14.65
N TRP A 241 -14.25 0.38 -13.84
CA TRP A 241 -12.98 1.08 -13.76
C TRP A 241 -11.98 0.44 -14.73
N PHE A 242 -11.25 1.26 -15.44
CA PHE A 242 -10.08 0.86 -16.20
C PHE A 242 -9.04 1.96 -16.13
N GLY A 243 -7.79 1.59 -16.17
CA GLY A 243 -6.73 2.60 -16.03
C GLY A 243 -5.34 2.04 -16.24
N ALA A 244 -4.40 2.96 -16.16
CA ALA A 244 -2.98 2.66 -16.22
C ALA A 244 -2.26 3.28 -15.02
N MET A 245 -1.16 2.65 -14.63
CA MET A 245 -0.26 3.15 -13.61
C MET A 245 1.18 3.16 -14.11
N TYR A 246 1.95 4.08 -13.60
CA TYR A 246 3.38 4.19 -13.83
C TYR A 246 4.10 4.40 -12.51
N ARG A 247 4.93 3.44 -12.12
CA ARG A 247 5.87 3.57 -11.01
C ARG A 247 7.20 4.03 -11.57
N VAL A 248 7.55 5.26 -11.26
CA VAL A 248 8.73 5.92 -11.85
C VAL A 248 9.98 5.08 -11.65
N GLY A 249 10.63 4.76 -12.78
CA GLY A 249 11.86 3.97 -12.81
C GLY A 249 11.73 2.49 -12.46
N ASN A 250 10.50 1.94 -12.34
CA ASN A 250 10.29 0.56 -11.89
C ASN A 250 9.34 -0.25 -12.79
N SER A 251 8.10 0.22 -13.01
CA SER A 251 7.10 -0.57 -13.72
C SER A 251 6.01 0.29 -14.38
N VAL A 252 5.37 -0.27 -15.38
CA VAL A 252 4.12 0.23 -15.96
C VAL A 252 3.06 -0.85 -15.79
N GLY A 253 1.81 -0.44 -15.57
CA GLY A 253 0.74 -1.40 -15.35
C GLY A 253 -0.59 -0.92 -15.90
N VAL A 254 -1.50 -1.86 -16.03
CA VAL A 254 -2.90 -1.64 -16.38
C VAL A 254 -3.78 -2.26 -15.31
N LEU A 255 -4.94 -1.68 -15.11
CA LEU A 255 -5.92 -2.23 -14.16
C LEU A 255 -7.34 -2.16 -14.72
N GLY A 256 -8.16 -3.09 -14.29
CA GLY A 256 -9.59 -3.10 -14.54
C GLY A 256 -10.33 -3.54 -13.29
N GLN A 257 -11.48 -2.90 -13.01
CA GLN A 257 -12.38 -3.33 -11.93
C GLN A 257 -13.82 -3.29 -12.45
N TYR A 258 -14.62 -4.21 -11.99
CA TYR A 258 -16.01 -4.32 -12.33
C TYR A 258 -16.89 -4.37 -11.07
N GLN A 259 -17.86 -3.48 -11.00
CA GLN A 259 -18.91 -3.47 -9.98
C GLN A 259 -20.00 -4.44 -10.39
N ILE A 260 -19.97 -5.68 -9.87
CA ILE A 260 -20.89 -6.77 -10.25
C ILE A 260 -22.32 -6.42 -9.82
N ASN A 261 -22.44 -5.91 -8.59
CA ASN A 261 -23.67 -5.38 -8.05
C ASN A 261 -23.32 -4.22 -7.10
N ASP A 262 -24.34 -3.62 -6.47
CA ASP A 262 -24.13 -2.46 -5.60
C ASP A 262 -23.19 -2.70 -4.39
N GLN A 263 -22.90 -3.95 -4.08
CA GLN A 263 -22.12 -4.35 -2.90
C GLN A 263 -20.79 -4.99 -3.27
N PHE A 264 -20.74 -5.76 -4.36
CA PHE A 264 -19.60 -6.59 -4.70
C PHE A 264 -18.84 -6.03 -5.91
N ARG A 265 -17.53 -5.83 -5.74
CA ARG A 265 -16.60 -5.36 -6.76
C ARG A 265 -15.42 -6.31 -6.85
N MET A 266 -15.00 -6.60 -8.07
CA MET A 266 -13.77 -7.34 -8.36
C MET A 266 -12.84 -6.49 -9.20
N GLY A 267 -11.52 -6.68 -9.00
CA GLY A 267 -10.49 -5.96 -9.72
C GLY A 267 -9.32 -6.87 -10.07
N TYR A 268 -8.67 -6.51 -11.15
CA TYR A 268 -7.43 -7.14 -11.60
C TYR A 268 -6.46 -6.06 -12.07
N ALA A 269 -5.18 -6.22 -11.73
CA ALA A 269 -4.12 -5.40 -12.27
C ALA A 269 -2.96 -6.27 -12.74
N PHE A 270 -2.27 -5.77 -13.77
CA PHE A 270 -1.08 -6.39 -14.34
C PHE A 270 0.00 -5.33 -14.50
N ASP A 271 1.21 -5.59 -13.96
CA ASP A 271 2.35 -4.70 -14.07
C ASP A 271 3.49 -5.38 -14.82
N LEU A 272 4.11 -4.64 -15.72
CA LEU A 272 5.36 -5.00 -16.38
C LEU A 272 6.52 -4.25 -15.73
N THR A 273 7.53 -4.99 -15.33
CA THR A 273 8.77 -4.43 -14.79
C THR A 273 9.61 -3.83 -15.92
N THR A 274 9.97 -2.55 -15.82
CA THR A 274 10.75 -1.81 -16.84
C THR A 274 12.26 -1.81 -16.56
N THR A 275 12.68 -2.33 -15.42
CA THR A 275 14.10 -2.50 -15.05
C THR A 275 14.69 -3.76 -15.70
N LYS A 276 15.99 -3.98 -15.54
CA LYS A 276 16.67 -5.21 -16.03
C LYS A 276 16.03 -6.51 -15.53
N LEU A 277 15.35 -6.47 -14.39
CA LEU A 277 14.62 -7.61 -13.82
C LEU A 277 13.44 -8.05 -14.70
N GLY A 278 12.90 -7.17 -15.54
CA GLY A 278 11.82 -7.49 -16.47
C GLY A 278 12.16 -8.60 -17.49
N ALA A 279 13.45 -8.82 -17.77
CA ALA A 279 13.91 -9.90 -18.65
C ALA A 279 13.76 -11.32 -18.03
N TYR A 280 13.56 -11.40 -16.71
CA TYR A 280 13.56 -12.66 -15.94
C TYR A 280 12.20 -13.00 -15.33
N ASN A 281 11.16 -12.22 -15.59
CA ASN A 281 9.84 -12.49 -15.05
C ASN A 281 8.72 -12.21 -16.08
N ALA A 282 7.57 -12.82 -15.86
CA ALA A 282 6.38 -12.68 -16.71
C ALA A 282 5.43 -11.56 -16.22
N GLY A 283 5.93 -10.62 -15.44
CA GLY A 283 5.14 -9.53 -14.87
C GLY A 283 4.59 -9.82 -13.48
N THR A 284 3.72 -8.94 -13.02
CA THR A 284 3.11 -8.98 -11.68
C THR A 284 1.59 -8.97 -11.83
N HIS A 285 0.93 -9.86 -11.13
CA HIS A 285 -0.54 -10.00 -11.14
C HIS A 285 -1.11 -9.64 -9.78
N GLU A 286 -2.20 -8.88 -9.79
CA GLU A 286 -2.90 -8.48 -8.56
C GLU A 286 -4.41 -8.64 -8.75
N ILE A 287 -5.04 -9.42 -7.86
CA ILE A 287 -6.49 -9.65 -7.84
C ILE A 287 -7.06 -9.01 -6.58
N MET A 288 -8.16 -8.30 -6.71
CA MET A 288 -8.86 -7.63 -5.62
C MET A 288 -10.34 -8.01 -5.62
N LEU A 289 -10.88 -8.30 -4.44
CA LEU A 289 -12.30 -8.49 -4.18
C LEU A 289 -12.71 -7.54 -3.07
N SER A 290 -13.79 -6.80 -3.24
CA SER A 290 -14.30 -5.87 -2.23
C SER A 290 -15.80 -6.05 -2.06
N TYR A 291 -16.26 -6.00 -0.81
CA TYR A 291 -17.66 -6.13 -0.45
C TYR A 291 -18.10 -5.03 0.52
N ASP A 292 -19.14 -4.28 0.13
CA ASP A 292 -19.75 -3.21 0.90
C ASP A 292 -21.05 -3.72 1.55
N PHE A 293 -21.06 -3.87 2.87
CA PHE A 293 -22.25 -4.32 3.60
C PHE A 293 -23.23 -3.17 3.79
N ARG A 294 -24.40 -3.27 3.19
CA ARG A 294 -25.50 -2.31 3.32
C ARG A 294 -26.55 -2.85 4.28
N PHE A 295 -26.46 -2.48 5.55
CA PHE A 295 -27.42 -2.93 6.56
C PHE A 295 -28.74 -2.16 6.55
N ILE A 296 -28.82 -1.01 5.87
CA ILE A 296 -30.00 -0.15 5.82
C ILE A 296 -30.45 0.01 4.37
N LYS A 297 -31.64 -0.51 4.03
CA LYS A 297 -32.27 -0.27 2.73
C LYS A 297 -32.70 1.22 2.64
N GLY A 298 -32.33 1.91 1.57
CA GLY A 298 -32.82 3.26 1.24
C GLY A 298 -31.82 4.40 1.40
N ARG A 299 -30.61 4.18 1.89
CA ARG A 299 -29.54 5.19 1.83
C ARG A 299 -28.87 5.11 0.47
N THR A 300 -29.19 6.06 -0.42
CA THR A 300 -28.46 6.22 -1.69
C THR A 300 -26.98 6.51 -1.33
N VAL A 301 -26.14 5.56 -1.59
CA VAL A 301 -24.69 5.78 -1.44
C VAL A 301 -24.24 6.40 -2.75
N THR A 302 -23.79 7.64 -2.70
CA THR A 302 -23.14 8.31 -3.82
C THR A 302 -22.03 7.39 -4.38
N PRO A 303 -21.85 7.31 -5.71
CA PRO A 303 -20.78 6.51 -6.29
C PRO A 303 -19.47 6.86 -5.61
N ARG A 304 -18.79 5.83 -5.09
CA ARG A 304 -17.54 6.07 -4.37
C ARG A 304 -16.40 5.99 -5.35
N TYR A 305 -15.67 7.06 -5.40
CA TYR A 305 -14.56 7.18 -6.34
C TYR A 305 -13.23 6.72 -5.72
N PHE A 306 -13.18 6.50 -4.39
CA PHE A 306 -11.98 6.07 -3.67
C PHE A 306 -12.29 5.40 -2.33
#